data_943d113e77647113522ea7fda6115123
#
_entry.id   943d113e77647113522ea7fda6115123
#
_cell.length_a   1.000
_cell.length_b   1.000
_cell.length_c   1.000
_cell.angle_alpha   90.00
_cell.angle_beta   90.00
_cell.angle_gamma   90.00
#
_symmetry.space_group_name_H-M   'P 1'
#
loop_
_entity.id
_entity.type
_entity.pdbx_description
1 polymer ?
#
loop_
_entity_poly.entity_id
_entity_poly.type
_entity_poly.pdbx_seq_one_letter_code
_entity_poly.pdbx_strand_id
1 'polypeptide(L)'
;MLIFQPTPVYAKIPCMRATVIIPARMGATRFPNKPLADICGRPMIQWVYERAARAESVDRVIVATCDQVIIDAVAGFGGEAVMTSDKHRSGTDRLAEAAADLDCDIIVNVQGDEPLIDPSAIDNAVEPFELEPGLNMVSLMVPIDAEAAKDPNLVKVVVGVDNYALYFSRSPIPYERKPLAGRSVYGHVGLYAYTKDFLLRFASMAPTPLEMAESLEQLRVLENGYRIKMVEIADRPLGVDTVEDLERVRQVIGHRL
;
A
#
# COMPACT_ATOMS: atom_id res chain seq x y z
N MET A 1 -7.71 43.99 29.15
CA MET A 1 -8.85 43.06 29.11
C MET A 1 -8.56 42.09 27.97
N LEU A 2 -7.91 40.95 28.32
CA LEU A 2 -7.53 39.90 27.34
C LEU A 2 -8.78 39.07 27.09
N ILE A 3 -9.24 39.09 25.85
CA ILE A 3 -10.37 38.25 25.40
C ILE A 3 -9.80 36.84 25.16
N PHE A 4 -10.12 35.91 26.06
CA PHE A 4 -9.89 34.48 25.86
C PHE A 4 -10.80 34.02 24.72
N GLN A 5 -10.19 33.70 23.57
CA GLN A 5 -10.91 32.95 22.52
C GLN A 5 -10.94 31.47 22.97
N PRO A 6 -12.11 30.82 22.98
CA PRO A 6 -12.17 29.41 23.30
C PRO A 6 -11.48 28.62 22.17
N THR A 7 -10.59 27.71 22.56
CA THR A 7 -9.99 26.72 21.66
C THR A 7 -11.13 25.98 20.93
N PRO A 8 -11.07 25.81 19.61
CA PRO A 8 -12.10 25.04 18.90
C PRO A 8 -12.12 23.62 19.45
N VAL A 9 -13.27 23.22 19.99
CA VAL A 9 -13.54 21.81 20.33
C VAL A 9 -13.63 21.07 18.99
N TYR A 10 -12.55 20.40 18.59
CA TYR A 10 -12.63 19.46 17.50
C TYR A 10 -13.58 18.35 17.94
N ALA A 11 -14.73 18.26 17.28
CA ALA A 11 -15.61 17.10 17.43
C ALA A 11 -14.76 15.86 17.12
N LYS A 12 -14.74 14.87 18.03
CA LYS A 12 -14.13 13.57 17.76
C LYS A 12 -14.74 13.06 16.46
N ILE A 13 -13.91 12.98 15.40
CA ILE A 13 -14.31 12.29 14.18
C ILE A 13 -14.61 10.84 14.62
N PRO A 14 -15.73 10.24 14.20
CA PRO A 14 -16.00 8.83 14.52
C PRO A 14 -14.79 8.01 14.09
N CYS A 15 -14.35 7.08 14.95
CA CYS A 15 -13.25 6.18 14.65
C CYS A 15 -13.54 5.52 13.29
N MET A 16 -12.74 5.83 12.27
CA MET A 16 -12.92 5.31 10.93
C MET A 16 -12.55 3.82 10.91
N ARG A 17 -13.45 2.99 10.41
CA ARG A 17 -13.21 1.55 10.32
C ARG A 17 -12.30 1.24 9.15
N ALA A 18 -11.10 0.75 9.42
CA ALA A 18 -10.14 0.38 8.40
C ALA A 18 -10.06 -1.13 8.19
N THR A 19 -10.17 -1.57 6.93
CA THR A 19 -9.99 -2.97 6.54
C THR A 19 -8.78 -3.09 5.62
N VAL A 20 -7.86 -3.98 5.97
CA VAL A 20 -6.77 -4.38 5.08
C VAL A 20 -7.28 -5.43 4.12
N ILE A 21 -7.04 -5.24 2.83
CA ILE A 21 -7.24 -6.26 1.80
C ILE A 21 -5.89 -6.60 1.17
N ILE A 22 -5.53 -7.88 1.19
CA ILE A 22 -4.30 -8.43 0.64
C ILE A 22 -4.65 -9.15 -0.67
N PRO A 23 -4.39 -8.56 -1.85
CA PRO A 23 -4.60 -9.25 -3.12
C PRO A 23 -3.55 -10.34 -3.30
N ALA A 24 -3.98 -11.55 -3.61
CA ALA A 24 -3.10 -12.69 -3.85
C ALA A 24 -3.58 -13.54 -5.03
N ARG A 25 -2.64 -14.10 -5.81
CA ARG A 25 -2.93 -15.07 -6.87
C ARG A 25 -1.73 -15.98 -7.12
N MET A 26 -2.02 -17.21 -7.55
CA MET A 26 -0.98 -18.21 -7.88
C MET A 26 -0.24 -17.92 -9.19
N GLY A 27 -0.86 -17.17 -10.09
CA GLY A 27 -0.38 -16.92 -11.47
C GLY A 27 0.74 -15.89 -11.61
N ALA A 28 1.65 -15.75 -10.63
CA ALA A 28 2.83 -14.90 -10.75
C ALA A 28 3.84 -15.53 -11.73
N THR A 29 4.16 -14.84 -12.84
CA THR A 29 5.04 -15.37 -13.90
C THR A 29 6.51 -15.45 -13.47
N ARG A 30 6.99 -14.51 -12.67
CA ARG A 30 8.39 -14.45 -12.20
C ARG A 30 8.69 -15.41 -11.04
N PHE A 31 7.70 -15.65 -10.19
CA PHE A 31 7.82 -16.55 -9.05
C PHE A 31 6.50 -17.32 -8.87
N PRO A 32 6.34 -18.49 -9.51
CA PRO A 32 5.15 -19.33 -9.37
C PRO A 32 4.86 -19.69 -7.91
N ASN A 33 3.59 -19.73 -7.54
CA ASN A 33 3.13 -20.07 -6.19
C ASN A 33 3.64 -19.14 -5.08
N LYS A 34 4.07 -17.94 -5.42
CA LYS A 34 4.67 -16.94 -4.51
C LYS A 34 3.91 -16.76 -3.19
N PRO A 35 2.56 -16.61 -3.15
CA PRO A 35 1.84 -16.42 -1.90
C PRO A 35 1.96 -17.60 -0.92
N LEU A 36 2.18 -18.79 -1.42
CA LEU A 36 2.33 -20.02 -0.62
C LEU A 36 3.78 -20.46 -0.43
N ALA A 37 4.75 -19.66 -0.88
CA ALA A 37 6.18 -19.94 -0.64
C ALA A 37 6.44 -20.06 0.86
N ASP A 38 7.14 -21.14 1.24
CA ASP A 38 7.48 -21.37 2.63
C ASP A 38 8.50 -20.36 3.15
N ILE A 39 8.20 -19.76 4.30
CA ILE A 39 9.09 -18.91 5.07
C ILE A 39 9.10 -19.45 6.50
N CYS A 40 10.14 -20.19 6.87
CA CYS A 40 10.31 -20.75 8.21
C CYS A 40 9.09 -21.58 8.69
N GLY A 41 8.55 -22.45 7.82
CA GLY A 41 7.45 -23.35 8.12
C GLY A 41 6.05 -22.74 7.99
N ARG A 42 5.92 -21.53 7.45
CA ARG A 42 4.63 -20.86 7.20
C ARG A 42 4.58 -20.29 5.79
N PRO A 43 3.42 -20.30 5.10
CA PRO A 43 3.29 -19.66 3.81
C PRO A 43 3.48 -18.13 3.91
N MET A 44 4.06 -17.51 2.88
CA MET A 44 4.31 -16.06 2.82
C MET A 44 3.06 -15.24 3.16
N ILE A 45 1.91 -15.62 2.61
CA ILE A 45 0.64 -14.91 2.84
C ILE A 45 0.23 -14.87 4.32
N GLN A 46 0.60 -15.89 5.12
CA GLN A 46 0.35 -15.91 6.56
C GLN A 46 1.18 -14.85 7.27
N TRP A 47 2.45 -14.68 6.89
CA TRP A 47 3.29 -13.63 7.46
C TRP A 47 2.75 -12.23 7.19
N VAL A 48 2.31 -11.98 5.94
CA VAL A 48 1.69 -10.70 5.58
C VAL A 48 0.41 -10.47 6.38
N TYR A 49 -0.47 -11.47 6.43
CA TYR A 49 -1.74 -11.42 7.15
C TYR A 49 -1.55 -11.12 8.64
N GLU A 50 -0.73 -11.92 9.32
CA GLU A 50 -0.48 -11.78 10.76
C GLU A 50 0.17 -10.45 11.12
N ARG A 51 1.01 -9.90 10.23
CA ARG A 51 1.61 -8.57 10.44
C ARG A 51 0.60 -7.46 10.22
N ALA A 52 -0.17 -7.52 9.15
CA ALA A 52 -1.23 -6.55 8.90
C ALA A 52 -2.26 -6.51 10.05
N ALA A 53 -2.59 -7.67 10.63
CA ALA A 53 -3.50 -7.77 11.76
C ALA A 53 -2.96 -7.18 13.08
N ARG A 54 -1.69 -6.77 13.13
CA ARG A 54 -1.09 -6.10 14.31
C ARG A 54 -1.14 -4.58 14.23
N ALA A 55 -1.55 -4.01 13.12
CA ALA A 55 -1.74 -2.57 12.99
C ALA A 55 -2.89 -2.12 13.91
N GLU A 56 -2.68 -1.03 14.66
CA GLU A 56 -3.63 -0.55 15.66
C GLU A 56 -4.89 0.08 15.04
N SER A 57 -4.75 0.63 13.83
CA SER A 57 -5.83 1.26 13.07
C SER A 57 -6.71 0.26 12.30
N VAL A 58 -6.41 -1.05 12.34
CA VAL A 58 -7.05 -2.07 11.50
C VAL A 58 -8.05 -2.90 12.29
N ASP A 59 -9.31 -2.89 11.85
CA ASP A 59 -10.37 -3.72 12.45
C ASP A 59 -10.46 -5.12 11.84
N ARG A 60 -10.02 -5.27 10.58
CA ARG A 60 -10.20 -6.50 9.81
C ARG A 60 -9.13 -6.67 8.74
N VAL A 61 -8.70 -7.90 8.52
CA VAL A 61 -7.78 -8.27 7.43
C VAL A 61 -8.42 -9.35 6.58
N ILE A 62 -8.40 -9.19 5.26
CA ILE A 62 -8.99 -10.12 4.29
C ILE A 62 -7.98 -10.40 3.17
N VAL A 63 -7.83 -11.67 2.80
CA VAL A 63 -7.11 -12.05 1.57
C VAL A 63 -8.10 -12.14 0.41
N ALA A 64 -7.89 -11.35 -0.64
CA ALA A 64 -8.72 -11.39 -1.85
C ALA A 64 -8.02 -12.20 -2.95
N THR A 65 -8.61 -13.30 -3.39
CA THR A 65 -7.98 -14.23 -4.34
C THR A 65 -9.00 -14.90 -5.27
N CYS A 66 -8.54 -15.35 -6.44
CA CYS A 66 -9.30 -16.21 -7.35
C CYS A 66 -8.89 -17.69 -7.24
N ASP A 67 -7.99 -18.04 -6.31
CA ASP A 67 -7.40 -19.38 -6.22
C ASP A 67 -7.88 -20.10 -4.95
N GLN A 68 -8.60 -21.22 -5.09
CA GLN A 68 -9.13 -21.99 -3.97
C GLN A 68 -8.01 -22.45 -3.01
N VAL A 69 -6.84 -22.80 -3.53
CA VAL A 69 -5.71 -23.23 -2.72
C VAL A 69 -5.22 -22.13 -1.76
N ILE A 70 -5.35 -20.85 -2.13
CA ILE A 70 -5.05 -19.72 -1.23
C ILE A 70 -6.14 -19.59 -0.17
N ILE A 71 -7.42 -19.71 -0.54
CA ILE A 71 -8.54 -19.75 0.42
C ILE A 71 -8.30 -20.81 1.48
N ASP A 72 -7.99 -22.04 1.04
CA ASP A 72 -7.78 -23.18 1.93
C ASP A 72 -6.56 -22.95 2.86
N ALA A 73 -5.46 -22.38 2.33
CA ALA A 73 -4.29 -22.04 3.11
C ALA A 73 -4.59 -20.97 4.17
N VAL A 74 -5.34 -19.91 3.80
CA VAL A 74 -5.74 -18.84 4.72
C VAL A 74 -6.66 -19.37 5.82
N ALA A 75 -7.64 -20.20 5.47
CA ALA A 75 -8.50 -20.87 6.44
C ALA A 75 -7.69 -21.78 7.39
N GLY A 76 -6.63 -22.43 6.89
CA GLY A 76 -5.76 -23.31 7.66
C GLY A 76 -5.04 -22.64 8.83
N PHE A 77 -4.76 -21.35 8.76
CA PHE A 77 -4.20 -20.57 9.88
C PHE A 77 -5.22 -19.67 10.58
N GLY A 78 -6.53 -19.82 10.26
CA GLY A 78 -7.63 -19.06 10.90
C GLY A 78 -7.80 -17.65 10.36
N GLY A 79 -7.23 -17.33 9.20
CA GLY A 79 -7.40 -16.06 8.51
C GLY A 79 -8.72 -16.00 7.74
N GLU A 80 -9.05 -14.79 7.28
CA GLU A 80 -10.24 -14.55 6.45
C GLU A 80 -9.82 -14.34 4.99
N ALA A 81 -10.53 -15.01 4.08
CA ALA A 81 -10.31 -14.84 2.65
C ALA A 81 -11.64 -14.77 1.89
N VAL A 82 -11.65 -14.06 0.78
CA VAL A 82 -12.80 -13.93 -0.12
C VAL A 82 -12.42 -14.33 -1.54
N MET A 83 -13.30 -15.12 -2.15
CA MET A 83 -13.17 -15.48 -3.57
C MET A 83 -13.55 -14.28 -4.43
N THR A 84 -12.70 -13.97 -5.40
CA THR A 84 -12.89 -12.89 -6.38
C THR A 84 -12.74 -13.43 -7.80
N SER A 85 -13.20 -12.66 -8.77
CA SER A 85 -13.10 -13.05 -10.19
C SER A 85 -11.65 -13.28 -10.63
N ASP A 86 -11.43 -14.25 -11.50
CA ASP A 86 -10.16 -14.51 -12.20
C ASP A 86 -9.91 -13.53 -13.36
N LYS A 87 -10.93 -12.74 -13.76
CA LYS A 87 -10.90 -11.81 -14.88
C LYS A 87 -10.28 -10.46 -14.58
N HIS A 88 -9.96 -10.18 -13.30
CA HIS A 88 -9.34 -8.93 -12.91
C HIS A 88 -7.96 -8.73 -13.55
N ARG A 89 -7.76 -7.53 -14.10
CA ARG A 89 -6.50 -7.14 -14.76
C ARG A 89 -5.48 -6.61 -13.75
N SER A 90 -5.95 -5.99 -12.66
CA SER A 90 -5.12 -5.37 -11.64
C SER A 90 -5.46 -5.85 -10.23
N GLY A 91 -4.55 -5.56 -9.29
CA GLY A 91 -4.81 -5.73 -7.86
C GLY A 91 -5.95 -4.83 -7.39
N THR A 92 -6.03 -3.61 -7.89
CA THR A 92 -7.06 -2.62 -7.54
C THR A 92 -8.47 -3.08 -7.93
N ASP A 93 -8.64 -3.69 -9.11
CA ASP A 93 -9.95 -4.27 -9.51
C ASP A 93 -10.39 -5.36 -8.53
N ARG A 94 -9.45 -6.21 -8.09
CA ARG A 94 -9.70 -7.27 -7.11
C ARG A 94 -10.07 -6.72 -5.74
N LEU A 95 -9.36 -5.66 -5.31
CA LEU A 95 -9.69 -4.97 -4.07
C LEU A 95 -11.10 -4.39 -4.10
N ALA A 96 -11.45 -3.73 -5.21
CA ALA A 96 -12.77 -3.11 -5.37
C ALA A 96 -13.90 -4.13 -5.30
N GLU A 97 -13.75 -5.31 -5.95
CA GLU A 97 -14.73 -6.40 -5.82
C GLU A 97 -14.83 -6.87 -4.37
N ALA A 98 -13.69 -7.15 -3.72
CA ALA A 98 -13.68 -7.60 -2.33
C ALA A 98 -14.25 -6.56 -1.36
N ALA A 99 -14.07 -5.26 -1.64
CA ALA A 99 -14.53 -4.17 -0.79
C ALA A 99 -16.02 -3.83 -0.97
N ALA A 100 -16.65 -4.22 -2.08
CA ALA A 100 -17.97 -3.74 -2.47
C ALA A 100 -19.03 -3.89 -1.35
N ASP A 101 -19.07 -5.06 -0.73
CA ASP A 101 -20.06 -5.40 0.30
C ASP A 101 -19.54 -5.23 1.74
N LEU A 102 -18.31 -4.71 1.93
CA LEU A 102 -17.76 -4.51 3.27
C LEU A 102 -18.34 -3.25 3.92
N ASP A 103 -18.64 -3.35 5.20
CA ASP A 103 -18.99 -2.20 6.02
C ASP A 103 -17.74 -1.61 6.66
N CYS A 104 -17.04 -0.75 5.92
CA CYS A 104 -15.82 -0.06 6.33
C CYS A 104 -15.71 1.29 5.64
N ASP A 105 -14.89 2.18 6.21
CA ASP A 105 -14.69 3.54 5.69
C ASP A 105 -13.41 3.61 4.84
N ILE A 106 -12.35 2.93 5.31
CA ILE A 106 -11.02 2.92 4.70
C ILE A 106 -10.63 1.50 4.27
N ILE A 107 -10.08 1.38 3.08
CA ILE A 107 -9.45 0.15 2.56
C ILE A 107 -7.95 0.38 2.46
N VAL A 108 -7.18 -0.49 3.09
CA VAL A 108 -5.71 -0.50 2.95
C VAL A 108 -5.30 -1.67 2.06
N ASN A 109 -4.61 -1.36 0.97
CA ASN A 109 -4.01 -2.33 0.06
C ASN A 109 -2.60 -2.68 0.53
N VAL A 110 -2.44 -3.85 1.12
CA VAL A 110 -1.13 -4.42 1.48
C VAL A 110 -0.77 -5.50 0.47
N GLN A 111 0.42 -5.41 -0.13
CA GLN A 111 0.85 -6.38 -1.12
C GLN A 111 1.11 -7.75 -0.50
N GLY A 112 0.62 -8.83 -1.14
CA GLY A 112 0.77 -10.21 -0.66
C GLY A 112 2.21 -10.75 -0.67
N ASP A 113 3.16 -9.95 -1.12
CA ASP A 113 4.60 -10.25 -1.20
C ASP A 113 5.48 -9.41 -0.27
N GLU A 114 4.87 -8.76 0.73
CA GLU A 114 5.57 -7.98 1.76
C GLU A 114 5.52 -8.65 3.14
N PRO A 115 6.15 -9.83 3.33
CA PRO A 115 6.07 -10.61 4.58
C PRO A 115 6.75 -9.93 5.78
N LEU A 116 7.48 -8.85 5.55
CA LEU A 116 8.12 -8.02 6.57
C LEU A 116 7.48 -6.64 6.71
N ILE A 117 6.26 -6.44 6.19
CA ILE A 117 5.54 -5.17 6.36
C ILE A 117 5.50 -4.76 7.84
N ASP A 118 5.84 -3.52 8.13
CA ASP A 118 5.72 -2.99 9.49
C ASP A 118 4.27 -2.57 9.74
N PRO A 119 3.62 -3.05 10.82
CA PRO A 119 2.27 -2.62 11.18
C PRO A 119 2.13 -1.10 11.27
N SER A 120 3.15 -0.40 11.78
CA SER A 120 3.16 1.06 11.86
C SER A 120 3.08 1.75 10.49
N ALA A 121 3.56 1.11 9.42
CA ALA A 121 3.41 1.65 8.07
C ALA A 121 1.94 1.66 7.61
N ILE A 122 1.14 0.69 8.08
CA ILE A 122 -0.30 0.63 7.83
C ILE A 122 -0.99 1.75 8.63
N ASP A 123 -0.65 1.89 9.93
CA ASP A 123 -1.19 2.95 10.77
C ASP A 123 -0.88 4.33 10.21
N ASN A 124 0.36 4.57 9.77
CA ASN A 124 0.77 5.81 9.10
C ASN A 124 -0.01 6.12 7.80
N ALA A 125 -0.48 5.09 7.09
CA ALA A 125 -1.31 5.29 5.90
C ALA A 125 -2.77 5.61 6.23
N VAL A 126 -3.27 5.20 7.40
CA VAL A 126 -4.65 5.43 7.84
C VAL A 126 -4.80 6.77 8.58
N GLU A 127 -3.85 7.13 9.43
CA GLU A 127 -3.89 8.33 10.28
C GLU A 127 -4.29 9.63 9.53
N PRO A 128 -3.79 9.92 8.30
CA PRO A 128 -4.15 11.16 7.59
C PRO A 128 -5.64 11.35 7.33
N PHE A 129 -6.41 10.26 7.21
CA PHE A 129 -7.86 10.37 6.97
C PHE A 129 -8.62 10.94 8.18
N GLU A 130 -8.09 10.75 9.39
CA GLU A 130 -8.64 11.35 10.61
C GLU A 130 -8.30 12.84 10.73
N LEU A 131 -7.19 13.26 10.13
CA LEU A 131 -6.65 14.61 10.26
C LEU A 131 -7.09 15.54 9.13
N GLU A 132 -7.37 15.01 7.93
CA GLU A 132 -7.65 15.79 6.72
C GLU A 132 -8.98 15.36 6.09
N PRO A 133 -10.11 16.04 6.40
CA PRO A 133 -11.42 15.75 5.81
C PRO A 133 -11.41 15.87 4.28
N GLY A 134 -11.99 14.88 3.61
CA GLY A 134 -12.08 14.84 2.15
C GLY A 134 -10.88 14.22 1.46
N LEU A 135 -9.94 13.67 2.23
CA LEU A 135 -8.84 12.88 1.70
C LEU A 135 -9.38 11.60 1.04
N ASN A 136 -8.91 11.29 -0.18
CA ASN A 136 -9.38 10.14 -0.94
C ASN A 136 -8.37 8.98 -0.96
N MET A 137 -7.08 9.30 -1.01
CA MET A 137 -6.00 8.33 -1.19
C MET A 137 -4.72 8.78 -0.49
N VAL A 138 -4.09 7.84 0.19
CA VAL A 138 -2.78 7.95 0.84
C VAL A 138 -1.85 6.90 0.27
N SER A 139 -0.56 7.23 0.15
CA SER A 139 0.51 6.25 -0.10
C SER A 139 1.76 6.65 0.67
N LEU A 140 2.76 5.79 0.67
CA LEU A 140 3.95 5.97 1.48
C LEU A 140 5.17 6.31 0.64
N MET A 141 6.14 6.98 1.26
CA MET A 141 7.41 7.30 0.65
C MET A 141 8.55 7.16 1.66
N VAL A 142 9.75 6.88 1.16
CA VAL A 142 11.00 6.82 1.95
C VAL A 142 12.05 7.72 1.35
N PRO A 143 12.90 8.38 2.15
CA PRO A 143 14.08 9.06 1.62
C PRO A 143 15.00 8.04 0.95
N ILE A 144 15.54 8.39 -0.21
CA ILE A 144 16.51 7.57 -0.94
C ILE A 144 17.71 8.42 -1.35
N ASP A 145 18.84 7.78 -1.55
CA ASP A 145 20.03 8.42 -2.09
C ASP A 145 19.99 8.51 -3.63
N ALA A 146 20.93 9.28 -4.18
CA ALA A 146 21.02 9.51 -5.62
C ALA A 146 21.38 8.24 -6.41
N GLU A 147 22.03 7.25 -5.80
CA GLU A 147 22.36 5.98 -6.46
C GLU A 147 21.13 5.09 -6.56
N ALA A 148 20.38 4.94 -5.46
CA ALA A 148 19.12 4.22 -5.45
C ALA A 148 18.07 4.83 -6.42
N ALA A 149 18.09 6.16 -6.59
CA ALA A 149 17.20 6.85 -7.53
C ALA A 149 17.40 6.44 -9.00
N LYS A 150 18.54 5.86 -9.37
CA LYS A 150 18.84 5.40 -10.73
C LYS A 150 18.18 4.06 -11.07
N ASP A 151 17.78 3.28 -10.08
CA ASP A 151 17.10 2.01 -10.30
C ASP A 151 15.68 2.24 -10.84
N PRO A 152 15.33 1.80 -12.06
CA PRO A 152 14.00 1.97 -12.62
C PRO A 152 12.94 1.08 -11.93
N ASN A 153 13.34 0.08 -11.15
CA ASN A 153 12.42 -0.76 -10.38
C ASN A 153 11.98 -0.06 -9.09
N LEU A 154 12.80 0.85 -8.57
CA LEU A 154 12.42 1.75 -7.49
C LEU A 154 11.70 2.97 -8.09
N VAL A 155 10.39 3.03 -7.93
CA VAL A 155 9.59 4.17 -8.39
C VAL A 155 9.93 5.39 -7.53
N LYS A 156 10.19 6.53 -8.16
CA LYS A 156 10.42 7.82 -7.49
C LYS A 156 9.12 8.60 -7.41
N VAL A 157 8.97 9.40 -6.36
CA VAL A 157 7.87 10.34 -6.21
C VAL A 157 8.39 11.74 -5.89
N VAL A 158 7.84 12.74 -6.57
CA VAL A 158 8.05 14.15 -6.25
C VAL A 158 6.80 14.68 -5.54
N VAL A 159 7.00 15.36 -4.42
CA VAL A 159 5.90 15.89 -3.59
C VAL A 159 5.94 17.40 -3.50
N GLY A 160 4.76 17.99 -3.36
CA GLY A 160 4.57 19.40 -3.04
C GLY A 160 4.96 19.73 -1.58
N VAL A 161 4.86 21.01 -1.21
CA VAL A 161 5.13 21.48 0.16
C VAL A 161 4.11 20.95 1.17
N ASP A 162 2.96 20.51 0.70
CA ASP A 162 1.84 19.95 1.46
C ASP A 162 1.84 18.41 1.50
N ASN A 163 2.95 17.81 1.03
CA ASN A 163 3.14 16.36 0.92
C ASN A 163 2.12 15.64 0.02
N TYR A 164 1.58 16.32 -0.99
CA TYR A 164 0.84 15.64 -2.03
C TYR A 164 1.75 15.30 -3.20
N ALA A 165 1.54 14.13 -3.79
CA ALA A 165 2.28 13.70 -4.96
C ALA A 165 2.04 14.66 -6.14
N LEU A 166 3.13 15.10 -6.76
CA LEU A 166 3.13 15.86 -8.01
C LEU A 166 3.28 14.94 -9.21
N TYR A 167 4.14 13.93 -9.09
CA TYR A 167 4.36 12.92 -10.13
C TYR A 167 5.10 11.70 -9.59
N PHE A 168 4.87 10.55 -10.22
CA PHE A 168 5.61 9.30 -10.00
C PHE A 168 6.33 8.91 -11.28
N SER A 169 7.58 8.42 -11.19
CA SER A 169 8.31 7.96 -12.36
C SER A 169 9.32 6.86 -12.04
N ARG A 170 9.55 6.00 -13.04
CA ARG A 170 10.70 5.08 -13.01
C ARG A 170 12.01 5.79 -13.34
N SER A 171 11.96 6.94 -14.01
CA SER A 171 13.12 7.79 -14.24
C SER A 171 13.58 8.47 -12.94
N PRO A 172 14.89 8.83 -12.82
CA PRO A 172 15.34 9.69 -11.73
C PRO A 172 14.66 11.06 -11.78
N ILE A 173 13.85 11.36 -10.77
CA ILE A 173 13.18 12.65 -10.56
C ILE A 173 13.30 13.07 -9.08
N PRO A 174 13.38 14.41 -8.79
CA PRO A 174 13.51 15.52 -9.75
C PRO A 174 14.90 15.55 -10.39
N TYR A 175 15.05 16.25 -11.52
CA TYR A 175 16.39 16.56 -12.03
C TYR A 175 17.07 17.60 -11.14
N GLU A 176 18.12 17.19 -10.45
CA GLU A 176 18.87 18.07 -9.56
C GLU A 176 19.91 18.89 -10.33
N ARG A 177 19.55 20.10 -10.75
CA ARG A 177 20.53 21.06 -11.26
C ARG A 177 21.41 21.63 -10.14
N LYS A 178 20.90 21.69 -8.91
CA LYS A 178 21.59 22.06 -7.67
C LYS A 178 21.06 21.14 -6.56
N PRO A 179 21.89 20.82 -5.55
CA PRO A 179 21.44 19.99 -4.43
C PRO A 179 20.15 20.53 -3.82
N LEU A 180 19.19 19.63 -3.58
CA LEU A 180 17.93 19.97 -2.90
C LEU A 180 18.22 20.38 -1.46
N ALA A 181 18.15 21.69 -1.17
CA ALA A 181 18.37 22.20 0.17
C ALA A 181 17.24 21.76 1.10
N GLY A 182 17.56 20.88 2.07
CA GLY A 182 16.62 20.44 3.12
C GLY A 182 15.48 19.53 2.66
N ARG A 183 15.58 18.91 1.47
CA ARG A 183 14.63 17.89 0.99
C ARG A 183 15.38 16.67 0.45
N SER A 184 14.75 15.50 0.63
CA SER A 184 15.22 14.23 0.09
C SER A 184 14.63 13.96 -1.29
N VAL A 185 15.29 13.11 -2.07
CA VAL A 185 14.66 12.37 -3.15
C VAL A 185 13.88 11.24 -2.51
N TYR A 186 12.67 10.98 -2.97
CA TYR A 186 11.81 9.97 -2.35
C TYR A 186 11.57 8.79 -3.27
N GLY A 187 11.73 7.59 -2.72
CA GLY A 187 11.23 6.34 -3.28
C GLY A 187 9.80 6.09 -2.82
N HIS A 188 8.95 5.72 -3.74
CA HIS A 188 7.57 5.34 -3.46
C HIS A 188 7.50 3.93 -2.85
N VAL A 189 6.62 3.74 -1.87
CA VAL A 189 6.29 2.44 -1.27
C VAL A 189 4.86 2.08 -1.67
N GLY A 190 4.68 0.91 -2.27
CA GLY A 190 3.44 0.44 -2.90
C GLY A 190 2.32 0.03 -1.94
N LEU A 191 2.28 0.59 -0.74
CA LEU A 191 1.15 0.50 0.17
C LEU A 191 0.23 1.69 -0.07
N TYR A 192 -1.07 1.42 -0.16
CA TYR A 192 -2.08 2.44 -0.40
C TYR A 192 -3.23 2.31 0.57
N ALA A 193 -3.74 3.43 1.04
CA ALA A 193 -5.01 3.51 1.71
C ALA A 193 -5.97 4.41 0.92
N TYR A 194 -7.25 4.03 0.89
CA TYR A 194 -8.29 4.71 0.15
C TYR A 194 -9.54 4.86 1.01
N THR A 195 -10.34 5.91 0.82
CA THR A 195 -11.74 5.78 1.19
C THR A 195 -12.38 4.70 0.32
N LYS A 196 -13.29 3.89 0.89
CA LYS A 196 -13.98 2.84 0.13
C LYS A 196 -14.62 3.38 -1.16
N ASP A 197 -15.32 4.51 -1.07
CA ASP A 197 -15.97 5.13 -2.23
C ASP A 197 -14.97 5.53 -3.32
N PHE A 198 -13.81 6.03 -2.93
CA PHE A 198 -12.78 6.39 -3.90
C PHE A 198 -12.16 5.16 -4.56
N LEU A 199 -11.90 4.07 -3.81
CA LEU A 199 -11.41 2.81 -4.38
C LEU A 199 -12.36 2.28 -5.47
N LEU A 200 -13.67 2.23 -5.19
CA LEU A 200 -14.66 1.78 -6.16
C LEU A 200 -14.69 2.67 -7.42
N ARG A 201 -14.56 3.99 -7.22
CA ARG A 201 -14.44 4.95 -8.33
C ARG A 201 -13.15 4.74 -9.10
N PHE A 202 -12.01 4.59 -8.43
CA PHE A 202 -10.70 4.40 -9.06
C PHE A 202 -10.68 3.14 -9.93
N ALA A 203 -11.19 2.01 -9.43
CA ALA A 203 -11.31 0.78 -10.21
C ALA A 203 -12.17 0.92 -11.47
N SER A 204 -13.14 1.85 -11.47
CA SER A 204 -14.00 2.13 -12.63
C SER A 204 -13.37 3.07 -13.68
N MET A 205 -12.25 3.72 -13.37
CA MET A 205 -11.57 4.64 -14.30
C MET A 205 -10.86 3.86 -15.41
N ALA A 206 -10.94 4.38 -16.64
CA ALA A 206 -10.16 3.84 -17.74
C ALA A 206 -8.65 4.10 -17.55
N PRO A 207 -7.78 3.18 -18.00
CA PRO A 207 -6.33 3.41 -18.03
C PRO A 207 -5.96 4.71 -18.77
N THR A 208 -4.94 5.39 -18.26
CA THR A 208 -4.52 6.71 -18.77
C THR A 208 -3.15 6.65 -19.47
N PRO A 209 -2.80 7.64 -20.32
CA PRO A 209 -1.56 7.61 -21.07
C PRO A 209 -0.28 7.51 -20.23
N LEU A 210 -0.16 8.27 -19.12
CA LEU A 210 1.02 8.22 -18.28
C LEU A 210 1.10 6.93 -17.47
N GLU A 211 -0.04 6.43 -16.99
CA GLU A 211 -0.14 5.11 -16.37
C GLU A 211 0.41 4.02 -17.29
N MET A 212 -0.02 4.02 -18.56
CA MET A 212 0.44 3.02 -19.52
C MET A 212 1.92 3.18 -19.87
N ALA A 213 2.41 4.41 -20.01
CA ALA A 213 3.80 4.70 -20.35
C ALA A 213 4.77 4.25 -19.25
N GLU A 214 4.48 4.56 -17.98
CA GLU A 214 5.31 4.23 -16.83
C GLU A 214 4.98 2.86 -16.24
N SER A 215 3.84 2.24 -16.61
CA SER A 215 3.26 1.07 -15.95
C SER A 215 3.09 1.30 -14.44
N LEU A 216 2.49 2.44 -14.09
CA LEU A 216 2.25 2.92 -12.73
C LEU A 216 0.78 3.31 -12.58
N GLU A 217 -0.01 2.44 -11.95
CA GLU A 217 -1.47 2.58 -11.84
C GLU A 217 -1.90 3.87 -11.11
N GLN A 218 -1.13 4.33 -10.12
CA GLN A 218 -1.42 5.55 -9.37
C GLN A 218 -1.35 6.83 -10.21
N LEU A 219 -0.72 6.82 -11.38
CA LEU A 219 -0.74 7.96 -12.31
C LEU A 219 -2.15 8.21 -12.86
N ARG A 220 -2.99 7.17 -13.00
CA ARG A 220 -4.41 7.33 -13.35
C ARG A 220 -5.15 8.27 -12.40
N VAL A 221 -4.82 8.20 -11.11
CA VAL A 221 -5.40 9.08 -10.09
C VAL A 221 -5.04 10.54 -10.36
N LEU A 222 -3.74 10.82 -10.60
CA LEU A 222 -3.26 12.17 -10.89
C LEU A 222 -3.80 12.72 -12.21
N GLU A 223 -3.81 11.91 -13.28
CA GLU A 223 -4.32 12.32 -14.59
C GLU A 223 -5.84 12.61 -14.60
N ASN A 224 -6.59 12.02 -13.67
CA ASN A 224 -8.01 12.35 -13.45
C ASN A 224 -8.23 13.51 -12.47
N GLY A 225 -7.18 14.23 -12.08
CA GLY A 225 -7.27 15.44 -11.24
C GLY A 225 -7.46 15.16 -9.74
N TYR A 226 -7.31 13.91 -9.30
CA TYR A 226 -7.32 13.58 -7.88
C TYR A 226 -5.93 13.72 -7.28
N ARG A 227 -5.87 13.80 -5.96
CA ARG A 227 -4.62 13.99 -5.22
C ARG A 227 -4.31 12.75 -4.38
N ILE A 228 -3.01 12.45 -4.25
CA ILE A 228 -2.50 11.37 -3.41
C ILE A 228 -1.66 12.01 -2.30
N LYS A 229 -2.06 11.84 -1.06
CA LYS A 229 -1.27 12.26 0.10
C LYS A 229 -0.13 11.28 0.28
N MET A 230 1.08 11.80 0.47
CA MET A 230 2.28 10.99 0.70
C MET A 230 2.70 11.12 2.16
N VAL A 231 2.93 9.99 2.81
CA VAL A 231 3.45 9.93 4.19
C VAL A 231 4.86 9.36 4.15
N GLU A 232 5.79 10.07 4.77
CA GLU A 232 7.17 9.62 4.89
C GLU A 232 7.28 8.58 6.01
N ILE A 233 7.93 7.45 5.70
CA ILE A 233 8.28 6.41 6.66
C ILE A 233 9.79 6.22 6.70
N ALA A 234 10.31 5.66 7.80
CA ALA A 234 11.75 5.53 8.01
C ALA A 234 12.40 4.51 7.08
N ASP A 235 11.77 3.34 6.92
CA ASP A 235 12.34 2.20 6.23
C ASP A 235 11.38 1.65 5.17
N ARG A 236 11.94 1.24 4.03
CA ARG A 236 11.19 0.55 2.98
C ARG A 236 10.94 -0.90 3.39
N PRO A 237 9.70 -1.41 3.32
CA PRO A 237 9.43 -2.82 3.48
C PRO A 237 10.24 -3.67 2.48
N LEU A 238 10.77 -4.80 2.94
CA LEU A 238 11.44 -5.76 2.07
C LEU A 238 10.39 -6.67 1.42
N GLY A 239 10.10 -6.40 0.15
CA GLY A 239 9.24 -7.25 -0.67
C GLY A 239 10.02 -8.46 -1.24
N VAL A 240 9.28 -9.49 -1.62
CA VAL A 240 9.81 -10.71 -2.25
C VAL A 240 9.40 -10.72 -3.72
N ASP A 241 10.30 -10.40 -4.62
CA ASP A 241 10.07 -10.50 -6.07
C ASP A 241 10.83 -11.66 -6.72
N THR A 242 11.94 -12.07 -6.10
CA THR A 242 12.84 -13.12 -6.57
C THR A 242 13.05 -14.18 -5.50
N VAL A 243 13.69 -15.29 -5.88
CA VAL A 243 14.12 -16.35 -4.92
C VAL A 243 15.16 -15.81 -3.95
N GLU A 244 16.04 -14.93 -4.41
CA GLU A 244 17.05 -14.27 -3.61
C GLU A 244 16.43 -13.38 -2.52
N ASP A 245 15.35 -12.67 -2.84
CA ASP A 245 14.61 -11.89 -1.84
C ASP A 245 13.96 -12.81 -0.80
N LEU A 246 13.40 -13.94 -1.24
CA LEU A 246 12.84 -14.94 -0.33
C LEU A 246 13.88 -15.44 0.68
N GLU A 247 15.10 -15.75 0.22
CA GLU A 247 16.17 -16.20 1.10
C GLU A 247 16.59 -15.10 2.10
N ARG A 248 16.65 -13.84 1.67
CA ARG A 248 16.92 -12.72 2.58
C ARG A 248 15.82 -12.60 3.66
N VAL A 249 14.55 -12.73 3.26
CA VAL A 249 13.44 -12.70 4.21
C VAL A 249 13.50 -13.87 5.19
N ARG A 250 13.82 -15.09 4.73
CA ARG A 250 14.02 -16.26 5.59
C ARG A 250 15.10 -16.02 6.65
N GLN A 251 16.22 -15.43 6.25
CA GLN A 251 17.30 -15.09 7.18
C GLN A 251 16.82 -14.08 8.24
N VAL A 252 16.15 -13.00 7.82
CA VAL A 252 15.64 -11.97 8.76
C VAL A 252 14.63 -12.55 9.75
N ILE A 253 13.71 -13.40 9.29
CA ILE A 253 12.70 -14.03 10.14
C ILE A 253 13.33 -15.09 11.03
N GLY A 254 14.19 -15.95 10.47
CA GLY A 254 14.86 -17.02 11.23
C GLY A 254 15.74 -16.53 12.37
N HIS A 255 16.30 -15.31 12.29
CA HIS A 255 17.05 -14.69 13.39
C HIS A 255 16.15 -14.09 14.50
N ARG A 256 14.86 -13.96 14.26
CA ARG A 256 13.88 -13.38 15.19
C ARG A 256 12.98 -14.40 15.88
N LEU A 257 13.03 -15.67 15.42
CA LEU A 257 12.34 -16.83 16.02
C LEU A 257 13.23 -17.50 17.06
#